data_9e7bd64c4fe0636bd56a9f2b271af241
#
_entry.id   9e7bd64c4fe0636bd56a9f2b271af241
#
_cell.length_a   1.000
_cell.length_b   1.000
_cell.length_c   1.000
_cell.angle_alpha   90.00
_cell.angle_beta   90.00
_cell.angle_gamma   90.00
#
_symmetry.space_group_name_H-M   'P 1'
#
loop_
_entity.id
_entity.type
_entity.pdbx_description
1 polymer ?
#
loop_
_entity_poly.entity_id
_entity_poly.type
_entity_poly.pdbx_seq_one_letter_code
_entity_poly.pdbx_strand_id
1 'polypeptide(L)'
;NLYVDGYFQSEEYFKQYRAELLKQIQPKYEPEDEYLKVLNDIRKCNSVAVHVRRSDFKKDNCEFHYLLDESYYKRAIEKIRSSVKNPTFFWFSDDMNWVKEHIGASGDFRFVSIRTAHGDIDDMMLMKNCKHIITANSTFSWWAAWLNEHEDAIRIVPEKPYGMEGMIPTRWRKV
;
A
#
# COMPACT_ATOMS: atom_id res chain seq x y z
N ASN A 1 -20.58 -28.53 11.98
CA ASN A 1 -19.32 -27.78 11.89
C ASN A 1 -18.84 -27.80 10.45
N LEU A 2 -18.54 -26.64 9.91
CA LEU A 2 -17.97 -26.46 8.56
C LEU A 2 -16.48 -26.12 8.73
N TYR A 3 -15.61 -26.86 8.04
CA TYR A 3 -14.21 -26.52 7.90
C TYR A 3 -14.01 -25.91 6.50
N VAL A 4 -13.33 -24.77 6.43
CA VAL A 4 -13.06 -24.05 5.18
C VAL A 4 -11.55 -23.87 5.08
N ASP A 5 -10.96 -24.29 3.95
CA ASP A 5 -9.54 -24.16 3.66
C ASP A 5 -9.36 -23.33 2.40
N GLY A 6 -8.53 -22.26 2.49
CA GLY A 6 -8.26 -21.35 1.38
C GLY A 6 -7.73 -20.00 1.82
N TYR A 7 -7.22 -19.22 0.87
CA TYR A 7 -6.65 -17.89 1.15
C TYR A 7 -7.70 -16.78 1.23
N PHE A 8 -8.92 -16.99 0.73
CA PHE A 8 -10.05 -16.03 0.74
C PHE A 8 -9.67 -14.62 0.26
N GLN A 9 -8.87 -14.53 -0.78
CA GLN A 9 -8.27 -13.28 -1.29
C GLN A 9 -9.25 -12.46 -2.15
N SER A 10 -10.45 -12.20 -1.64
CA SER A 10 -11.41 -11.30 -2.26
C SER A 10 -12.21 -10.59 -1.17
N GLU A 11 -12.47 -9.29 -1.33
CA GLU A 11 -13.32 -8.56 -0.39
C GLU A 11 -14.75 -9.09 -0.35
N GLU A 12 -15.21 -9.83 -1.38
CA GLU A 12 -16.55 -10.40 -1.44
C GLU A 12 -16.87 -11.31 -0.23
N TYR A 13 -15.85 -11.94 0.36
CA TYR A 13 -16.03 -12.78 1.55
C TYR A 13 -16.32 -11.99 2.83
N PHE A 14 -15.90 -10.72 2.93
CA PHE A 14 -15.93 -9.97 4.19
C PHE A 14 -16.30 -8.48 4.09
N LYS A 15 -16.54 -7.94 2.88
CA LYS A 15 -16.85 -6.50 2.70
C LYS A 15 -18.05 -6.03 3.52
N GLN A 16 -19.03 -6.90 3.76
CA GLN A 16 -20.20 -6.61 4.58
C GLN A 16 -19.85 -6.34 6.06
N TYR A 17 -18.73 -6.85 6.52
CA TYR A 17 -18.22 -6.65 7.89
C TYR A 17 -17.14 -5.56 7.97
N ARG A 18 -17.00 -4.74 6.93
CA ARG A 18 -15.92 -3.74 6.84
C ARG A 18 -15.87 -2.83 8.06
N ALA A 19 -17.00 -2.33 8.53
CA ALA A 19 -17.07 -1.44 9.68
C ALA A 19 -16.56 -2.10 10.98
N GLU A 20 -16.83 -3.39 11.14
CA GLU A 20 -16.34 -4.17 12.28
C GLU A 20 -14.84 -4.47 12.15
N LEU A 21 -14.40 -4.87 10.97
CA LEU A 21 -12.98 -5.13 10.69
C LEU A 21 -12.11 -3.90 10.88
N LEU A 22 -12.59 -2.71 10.49
CA LEU A 22 -11.90 -1.44 10.73
C LEU A 22 -11.68 -1.15 12.22
N LYS A 23 -12.58 -1.58 13.09
CA LYS A 23 -12.45 -1.43 14.55
C LYS A 23 -11.50 -2.48 15.14
N GLN A 24 -11.55 -3.71 14.63
CA GLN A 24 -10.76 -4.81 15.15
C GLN A 24 -9.31 -4.81 14.67
N ILE A 25 -9.07 -4.43 13.40
CA ILE A 25 -7.73 -4.37 12.81
C ILE A 25 -7.09 -3.03 13.16
N GLN A 26 -6.70 -2.89 14.41
CA GLN A 26 -5.98 -1.73 14.94
C GLN A 26 -4.80 -2.22 15.79
N PRO A 27 -3.66 -1.52 15.78
CA PRO A 27 -2.57 -1.80 16.71
C PRO A 27 -3.05 -1.72 18.17
N LYS A 28 -2.55 -2.63 19.01
CA LYS A 28 -2.87 -2.68 20.46
C LYS A 28 -1.69 -2.21 21.32
N TYR A 29 -0.81 -1.45 20.73
CA TYR A 29 0.36 -0.86 21.40
C TYR A 29 0.37 0.65 21.21
N GLU A 30 1.06 1.35 22.11
CA GLU A 30 1.26 2.80 21.99
C GLU A 30 2.25 3.09 20.86
N PRO A 31 1.91 4.01 19.96
CA PRO A 31 2.79 4.35 18.84
C PRO A 31 4.05 5.07 19.29
N GLU A 32 5.18 4.73 18.69
CA GLU A 32 6.47 5.37 18.96
C GLU A 32 6.59 6.74 18.28
N ASP A 33 7.50 7.57 18.76
CA ASP A 33 7.70 8.95 18.28
C ASP A 33 8.05 9.02 16.78
N GLU A 34 8.83 8.07 16.26
CA GLU A 34 9.15 8.02 14.83
C GLU A 34 7.91 7.80 13.97
N TYR A 35 7.04 6.88 14.38
CA TYR A 35 5.74 6.65 13.72
C TYR A 35 4.88 7.92 13.76
N LEU A 36 4.72 8.53 14.95
CA LEU A 36 3.89 9.74 15.13
C LEU A 36 4.37 10.91 14.28
N LYS A 37 5.68 11.07 14.13
CA LYS A 37 6.28 12.11 13.27
C LYS A 37 5.86 11.91 11.81
N VAL A 38 6.04 10.71 11.26
CA VAL A 38 5.65 10.41 9.87
C VAL A 38 4.14 10.54 9.68
N LEU A 39 3.34 10.03 10.63
CA LEU A 39 1.87 10.16 10.58
C LEU A 39 1.42 11.63 10.54
N ASN A 40 2.07 12.49 11.32
CA ASN A 40 1.77 13.93 11.32
C ASN A 40 2.13 14.57 9.97
N ASP A 41 3.22 14.19 9.32
CA ASP A 41 3.58 14.67 7.99
C ASP A 41 2.59 14.19 6.91
N ILE A 42 2.15 12.93 6.98
CA ILE A 42 1.11 12.35 6.11
C ILE A 42 -0.19 13.17 6.20
N ARG A 43 -0.62 13.52 7.41
CA ARG A 43 -1.87 14.23 7.65
C ARG A 43 -1.89 15.68 7.16
N LYS A 44 -0.71 16.32 7.02
CA LYS A 44 -0.57 17.73 6.64
C LYS A 44 -0.61 17.98 5.12
N CYS A 45 -0.61 16.95 4.29
CA CYS A 45 -0.49 17.10 2.84
C CYS A 45 -1.50 16.24 2.07
N ASN A 46 -1.48 16.32 0.75
CA ASN A 46 -2.17 15.38 -0.13
C ASN A 46 -1.28 14.13 -0.29
N SER A 47 -1.27 13.34 0.76
CA SER A 47 -0.39 12.18 0.90
C SER A 47 -0.79 11.02 0.02
N VAL A 48 0.21 10.40 -0.60
CA VAL A 48 0.08 9.22 -1.45
C VAL A 48 1.05 8.17 -0.94
N ALA A 49 0.56 7.05 -0.44
CA ALA A 49 1.42 5.91 -0.14
C ALA A 49 1.85 5.24 -1.44
N VAL A 50 3.11 4.90 -1.57
CA VAL A 50 3.65 4.09 -2.67
C VAL A 50 4.37 2.90 -2.07
N HIS A 51 3.86 1.71 -2.31
CA HIS A 51 4.46 0.47 -1.81
C HIS A 51 5.26 -0.24 -2.90
N VAL A 52 6.49 -0.61 -2.58
CA VAL A 52 7.38 -1.40 -3.44
C VAL A 52 7.78 -2.67 -2.72
N ARG A 53 7.48 -3.84 -3.31
CA ARG A 53 7.83 -5.16 -2.78
C ARG A 53 8.81 -5.87 -3.72
N ARG A 54 9.97 -6.29 -3.19
CA ARG A 54 11.04 -6.86 -4.01
C ARG A 54 11.82 -8.01 -3.37
N SER A 55 12.13 -7.94 -2.07
CA SER A 55 13.18 -8.78 -1.46
C SER A 55 12.92 -10.28 -1.55
N ASP A 56 11.74 -10.73 -1.16
CA ASP A 56 11.33 -12.14 -1.25
C ASP A 56 10.96 -12.53 -2.69
N PHE A 57 10.36 -11.62 -3.46
CA PHE A 57 9.97 -11.86 -4.86
C PHE A 57 11.17 -12.10 -5.78
N LYS A 58 12.37 -11.60 -5.43
CA LYS A 58 13.62 -11.91 -6.15
C LYS A 58 14.05 -13.38 -6.02
N LYS A 59 13.61 -14.05 -4.97
CA LYS A 59 14.02 -15.41 -4.62
C LYS A 59 12.97 -16.46 -4.96
N ASP A 60 11.76 -16.02 -5.22
CA ASP A 60 10.60 -16.88 -5.46
C ASP A 60 10.41 -17.06 -6.96
N ASN A 61 10.41 -18.33 -7.43
CA ASN A 61 10.04 -18.68 -8.79
C ASN A 61 8.52 -18.83 -8.97
N CYS A 62 7.73 -18.28 -8.06
CA CYS A 62 6.28 -18.34 -8.13
C CYS A 62 5.76 -17.44 -9.26
N GLU A 63 4.99 -17.99 -10.17
CA GLU A 63 4.40 -17.28 -11.31
C GLU A 63 3.54 -16.08 -10.89
N PHE A 64 3.05 -16.08 -9.65
CA PHE A 64 2.24 -14.99 -9.08
C PHE A 64 3.06 -13.88 -8.41
N HIS A 65 4.36 -14.11 -8.13
CA HIS A 65 5.25 -13.16 -7.47
C HIS A 65 6.20 -12.52 -8.48
N TYR A 66 5.68 -11.76 -9.43
CA TYR A 66 6.52 -11.03 -10.38
C TYR A 66 6.92 -9.65 -9.84
N LEU A 67 8.13 -9.22 -10.19
CA LEU A 67 8.63 -7.91 -9.82
C LEU A 67 8.00 -6.84 -10.71
N LEU A 68 7.40 -5.84 -10.08
CA LEU A 68 6.99 -4.63 -10.79
C LEU A 68 8.22 -3.79 -11.13
N ASP A 69 8.27 -3.32 -12.35
CA ASP A 69 9.32 -2.43 -12.85
C ASP A 69 9.02 -0.95 -12.57
N GLU A 70 9.99 -0.10 -12.86
CA GLU A 70 9.85 1.34 -12.70
C GLU A 70 8.74 1.96 -13.55
N SER A 71 8.41 1.34 -14.69
CA SER A 71 7.40 1.87 -15.62
C SER A 71 6.01 1.87 -14.99
N TYR A 72 5.68 0.84 -14.20
CA TYR A 72 4.43 0.79 -13.42
C TYR A 72 4.34 1.99 -12.47
N TYR A 73 5.37 2.21 -11.66
CA TYR A 73 5.36 3.29 -10.67
C TYR A 73 5.30 4.67 -11.34
N LYS A 74 6.03 4.88 -12.44
CA LYS A 74 5.99 6.13 -13.22
C LYS A 74 4.58 6.41 -13.74
N ARG A 75 3.91 5.43 -14.37
CA ARG A 75 2.52 5.58 -14.84
C ARG A 75 1.54 5.86 -13.70
N ALA A 76 1.69 5.16 -12.57
CA ALA A 76 0.84 5.34 -11.40
C ALA A 76 1.00 6.76 -10.78
N ILE A 77 2.23 7.26 -10.67
CA ILE A 77 2.54 8.62 -10.21
C ILE A 77 1.92 9.68 -11.13
N GLU A 78 2.06 9.51 -12.44
CA GLU A 78 1.46 10.42 -13.43
C GLU A 78 -0.07 10.45 -13.30
N LYS A 79 -0.68 9.29 -13.08
CA LYS A 79 -2.13 9.18 -12.87
C LYS A 79 -2.58 9.92 -11.61
N ILE A 80 -1.80 9.86 -10.52
CA ILE A 80 -2.07 10.65 -9.30
C ILE A 80 -1.88 12.14 -9.59
N ARG A 81 -0.76 12.54 -10.19
CA ARG A 81 -0.46 13.96 -10.48
C ARG A 81 -1.50 14.63 -11.38
N SER A 82 -2.12 13.88 -12.26
CA SER A 82 -3.22 14.39 -13.11
C SER A 82 -4.54 14.62 -12.36
N SER A 83 -4.70 14.04 -11.19
CA SER A 83 -5.97 14.04 -10.45
C SER A 83 -5.87 14.72 -9.07
N VAL A 84 -4.68 14.83 -8.51
CA VAL A 84 -4.44 15.33 -7.14
C VAL A 84 -3.54 16.56 -7.20
N LYS A 85 -3.98 17.65 -6.59
CA LYS A 85 -3.19 18.90 -6.54
C LYS A 85 -2.07 18.76 -5.50
N ASN A 86 -0.83 19.06 -5.91
CA ASN A 86 0.36 19.03 -5.03
C ASN A 86 0.45 17.74 -4.19
N PRO A 87 0.50 16.54 -4.81
CA PRO A 87 0.62 15.29 -4.06
C PRO A 87 2.02 15.19 -3.43
N THR A 88 2.10 14.53 -2.27
CA THR A 88 3.35 14.14 -1.63
C THR A 88 3.39 12.63 -1.52
N PHE A 89 4.40 12.00 -2.12
CA PHE A 89 4.53 10.55 -2.22
C PHE A 89 5.40 10.01 -1.10
N PHE A 90 4.82 9.18 -0.25
CA PHE A 90 5.48 8.46 0.84
C PHE A 90 5.81 7.05 0.37
N TRP A 91 7.10 6.75 0.26
CA TRP A 91 7.61 5.48 -0.25
C TRP A 91 7.87 4.50 0.88
N PHE A 92 7.28 3.33 0.78
CA PHE A 92 7.42 2.20 1.68
C PHE A 92 7.98 1.01 0.90
N SER A 93 9.08 0.43 1.35
CA SER A 93 9.73 -0.65 0.60
C SER A 93 10.63 -1.49 1.48
N ASP A 94 10.66 -2.78 1.20
CA ASP A 94 11.66 -3.74 1.68
C ASP A 94 13.00 -3.65 0.91
N ASP A 95 13.07 -2.82 -0.16
CA ASP A 95 14.27 -2.54 -0.95
C ASP A 95 14.34 -1.03 -1.30
N MET A 96 14.54 -0.20 -0.29
CA MET A 96 14.57 1.25 -0.45
C MET A 96 15.74 1.74 -1.33
N ASN A 97 16.82 0.96 -1.42
CA ASN A 97 17.95 1.28 -2.29
C ASN A 97 17.53 1.21 -3.75
N TRP A 98 16.80 0.16 -4.13
CA TRP A 98 16.25 0.06 -5.48
C TRP A 98 15.32 1.23 -5.82
N VAL A 99 14.46 1.62 -4.88
CA VAL A 99 13.56 2.77 -5.09
C VAL A 99 14.34 4.03 -5.41
N LYS A 100 15.37 4.35 -4.62
CA LYS A 100 16.21 5.55 -4.82
C LYS A 100 16.99 5.51 -6.13
N GLU A 101 17.47 4.34 -6.54
CA GLU A 101 18.26 4.14 -7.75
C GLU A 101 17.42 4.23 -9.02
N HIS A 102 16.24 3.58 -9.07
CA HIS A 102 15.45 3.40 -10.29
C HIS A 102 14.31 4.41 -10.43
N ILE A 103 13.73 4.83 -9.33
CA ILE A 103 12.68 5.86 -9.33
C ILE A 103 13.29 7.25 -9.19
N GLY A 104 14.43 7.35 -8.50
CA GLY A 104 15.10 8.61 -8.23
C GLY A 104 14.49 9.39 -7.07
N ALA A 105 14.88 10.66 -6.96
CA ALA A 105 14.38 11.58 -5.94
C ALA A 105 13.64 12.75 -6.59
N SER A 106 12.60 13.23 -5.91
CA SER A 106 11.85 14.43 -6.28
C SER A 106 11.53 15.24 -5.04
N GLY A 107 11.29 16.53 -5.16
CA GLY A 107 10.94 17.39 -4.04
C GLY A 107 9.65 17.00 -3.33
N ASP A 108 8.76 16.25 -4.01
CA ASP A 108 7.51 15.72 -3.51
C ASP A 108 7.61 14.27 -3.00
N PHE A 109 8.82 13.66 -2.97
CA PHE A 109 9.05 12.30 -2.45
C PHE A 109 9.55 12.33 -1.02
N ARG A 110 9.04 11.38 -0.21
CA ARG A 110 9.43 11.11 1.18
C ARG A 110 9.69 9.62 1.31
N PHE A 111 10.91 9.22 1.57
CA PHE A 111 11.28 7.82 1.79
C PHE A 111 11.08 7.50 3.28
N VAL A 112 10.11 6.62 3.55
CA VAL A 112 9.82 6.20 4.92
C VAL A 112 10.79 5.09 5.30
N SER A 113 11.52 5.29 6.40
CA SER A 113 12.47 4.33 6.95
C SER A 113 12.47 4.50 8.46
N ILE A 114 11.36 4.10 9.11
CA ILE A 114 11.24 4.12 10.56
C ILE A 114 11.80 2.83 11.15
N ARG A 115 12.33 2.93 12.37
CA ARG A 115 12.86 1.80 13.14
C ARG A 115 12.10 1.68 14.44
N THR A 116 10.91 1.14 14.34
CA THR A 116 10.05 0.86 15.50
C THR A 116 10.07 -0.63 15.84
N ALA A 117 9.63 -0.97 17.03
CA ALA A 117 9.50 -2.37 17.44
C ALA A 117 8.48 -3.14 16.60
N HIS A 118 7.59 -2.45 15.88
CA HIS A 118 6.47 -3.00 15.11
C HIS A 118 6.50 -2.60 13.64
N GLY A 119 7.69 -2.42 13.04
CA GLY A 119 7.94 -1.81 11.74
C GLY A 119 6.96 -2.15 10.62
N ASP A 120 6.70 -3.43 10.38
CA ASP A 120 5.77 -3.83 9.29
C ASP A 120 4.32 -3.38 9.56
N ILE A 121 3.88 -3.47 10.82
CA ILE A 121 2.53 -3.03 11.20
C ILE A 121 2.44 -1.51 11.11
N ASP A 122 3.46 -0.81 11.56
CA ASP A 122 3.54 0.65 11.50
C ASP A 122 3.55 1.15 10.05
N ASP A 123 4.31 0.53 9.15
CA ASP A 123 4.30 0.84 7.72
C ASP A 123 2.89 0.65 7.12
N MET A 124 2.21 -0.45 7.44
CA MET A 124 0.84 -0.69 6.99
C MET A 124 -0.12 0.39 7.49
N MET A 125 -0.01 0.78 8.77
CA MET A 125 -0.86 1.81 9.36
C MET A 125 -0.55 3.20 8.81
N LEU A 126 0.71 3.53 8.53
CA LEU A 126 1.07 4.78 7.85
C LEU A 126 0.50 4.82 6.42
N MET A 127 0.63 3.73 5.65
CA MET A 127 0.02 3.64 4.31
C MET A 127 -1.50 3.78 4.37
N LYS A 128 -2.17 3.10 5.32
CA LYS A 128 -3.62 3.22 5.54
C LYS A 128 -4.05 4.67 5.77
N ASN A 129 -3.22 5.47 6.45
CA ASN A 129 -3.52 6.85 6.79
C ASN A 129 -3.22 7.85 5.66
N CYS A 130 -2.56 7.46 4.58
CA CYS A 130 -2.40 8.32 3.40
C CYS A 130 -3.74 8.54 2.69
N LYS A 131 -3.92 9.71 2.06
CA LYS A 131 -5.15 10.02 1.33
C LYS A 131 -5.34 9.14 0.09
N HIS A 132 -4.26 8.79 -0.60
CA HIS A 132 -4.27 7.96 -1.80
C HIS A 132 -3.21 6.86 -1.68
N ILE A 133 -3.33 5.78 -2.45
CA ILE A 133 -2.42 4.63 -2.35
C ILE A 133 -2.11 4.06 -3.74
N ILE A 134 -0.83 3.83 -4.01
CA ILE A 134 -0.31 3.03 -5.11
C ILE A 134 0.23 1.74 -4.49
N THR A 135 -0.40 0.60 -4.81
CA THR A 135 0.00 -0.70 -4.25
C THR A 135 1.07 -1.37 -5.09
N ALA A 136 1.85 -2.25 -4.49
CA ALA A 136 2.54 -3.31 -5.21
C ALA A 136 1.56 -4.47 -5.51
N ASN A 137 2.03 -5.54 -6.17
CA ASN A 137 1.35 -6.83 -6.23
C ASN A 137 1.56 -7.62 -4.92
N SER A 138 1.22 -7.01 -3.78
CA SER A 138 1.41 -7.54 -2.43
C SER A 138 0.16 -7.41 -1.59
N THR A 139 -0.30 -8.52 -0.99
CA THR A 139 -1.45 -8.52 -0.08
C THR A 139 -1.27 -7.53 1.08
N PHE A 140 -0.03 -7.25 1.46
CA PHE A 140 0.30 -6.25 2.46
C PHE A 140 -0.23 -4.85 2.09
N SER A 141 0.12 -4.33 0.91
CA SER A 141 -0.39 -3.03 0.45
C SER A 141 -1.85 -3.09 0.00
N TRP A 142 -2.34 -4.26 -0.41
CA TRP A 142 -3.76 -4.46 -0.65
C TRP A 142 -4.58 -4.21 0.64
N TRP A 143 -4.15 -4.79 1.76
CA TRP A 143 -4.81 -4.56 3.05
C TRP A 143 -4.70 -3.09 3.49
N ALA A 144 -3.56 -2.43 3.34
CA ALA A 144 -3.44 -1.00 3.63
C ALA A 144 -4.46 -0.17 2.83
N ALA A 145 -4.61 -0.48 1.52
CA ALA A 145 -5.57 0.19 0.65
C ALA A 145 -7.04 -0.15 0.97
N TRP A 146 -7.31 -1.38 1.39
CA TRP A 146 -8.67 -1.79 1.78
C TRP A 146 -9.10 -1.19 3.12
N LEU A 147 -8.19 -1.10 4.07
CA LEU A 147 -8.41 -0.50 5.39
C LEU A 147 -8.45 1.04 5.36
N ASN A 148 -8.01 1.66 4.27
CA ASN A 148 -8.03 3.11 4.12
C ASN A 148 -9.45 3.67 4.14
N GLU A 149 -9.68 4.67 5.00
CA GLU A 149 -11.01 5.22 5.29
C GLU A 149 -11.32 6.53 4.53
N HIS A 150 -10.39 7.03 3.73
CA HIS A 150 -10.64 8.21 2.91
C HIS A 150 -11.62 7.86 1.77
N GLU A 151 -12.78 8.50 1.75
CA GLU A 151 -13.84 8.24 0.76
C GLU A 151 -13.38 8.53 -0.67
N ASP A 152 -12.69 9.66 -0.87
CA ASP A 152 -12.17 10.09 -2.18
C ASP A 152 -10.81 9.48 -2.53
N ALA A 153 -10.39 8.43 -1.83
CA ALA A 153 -9.09 7.84 -2.06
C ALA A 153 -8.97 7.24 -3.46
N ILE A 154 -7.95 7.69 -4.20
CA ILE A 154 -7.52 7.01 -5.43
C ILE A 154 -6.63 5.85 -5.00
N ARG A 155 -7.05 4.63 -5.34
CA ARG A 155 -6.31 3.39 -5.08
C ARG A 155 -5.88 2.82 -6.42
N ILE A 156 -4.57 2.79 -6.67
CA ILE A 156 -3.96 2.28 -7.90
C ILE A 156 -3.32 0.94 -7.63
N VAL A 157 -3.58 -0.02 -8.53
CA VAL A 157 -3.03 -1.38 -8.47
C VAL A 157 -2.43 -1.74 -9.82
N PRO A 158 -1.50 -2.70 -9.88
CA PRO A 158 -0.99 -3.20 -11.15
C PRO A 158 -2.10 -3.87 -11.96
N GLU A 159 -1.98 -3.84 -13.29
CA GLU A 159 -2.99 -4.38 -14.22
C GLU A 159 -3.23 -5.88 -14.02
N LYS A 160 -2.18 -6.63 -13.71
CA LYS A 160 -2.22 -8.08 -13.42
C LYS A 160 -1.82 -8.36 -11.98
N PRO A 161 -2.64 -8.03 -10.98
CA PRO A 161 -2.30 -8.36 -9.62
C PRO A 161 -2.55 -9.84 -9.37
N TYR A 162 -1.58 -10.58 -8.88
CA TYR A 162 -1.68 -11.92 -8.28
C TYR A 162 -2.33 -13.03 -9.11
N GLY A 163 -2.65 -12.83 -10.38
CA GLY A 163 -3.24 -13.86 -11.22
C GLY A 163 -4.63 -14.37 -10.81
N MET A 164 -5.26 -13.80 -9.79
CA MET A 164 -6.57 -14.24 -9.30
C MET A 164 -7.67 -13.25 -9.69
N GLU A 165 -8.68 -13.77 -10.38
CA GLU A 165 -9.87 -13.00 -10.72
C GLU A 165 -10.67 -12.66 -9.43
N GLY A 166 -11.24 -11.44 -9.38
CA GLY A 166 -12.06 -11.01 -8.24
C GLY A 166 -11.29 -10.53 -7.01
N MET A 167 -9.95 -10.57 -7.00
CA MET A 167 -9.14 -10.10 -5.88
C MET A 167 -9.16 -8.58 -5.75
N ILE A 168 -9.26 -7.84 -6.86
CA ILE A 168 -9.23 -6.39 -6.88
C ILE A 168 -10.64 -5.81 -6.84
N PRO A 169 -10.96 -4.99 -5.84
CA PRO A 169 -12.22 -4.27 -5.80
C PRO A 169 -12.44 -3.44 -7.07
N THR A 170 -13.64 -3.49 -7.64
CA THR A 170 -13.97 -2.83 -8.92
C THR A 170 -13.80 -1.29 -8.86
N ARG A 171 -13.85 -0.70 -7.67
CA ARG A 171 -13.62 0.72 -7.42
C ARG A 171 -12.14 1.15 -7.49
N TRP A 172 -11.19 0.20 -7.54
CA TRP A 172 -9.77 0.50 -7.65
C TRP A 172 -9.34 0.65 -9.11
N ARG A 173 -8.31 1.45 -9.37
CA ARG A 173 -7.83 1.76 -10.72
C ARG A 173 -6.64 0.89 -11.08
N LYS A 174 -6.73 0.17 -12.18
CA LYS A 174 -5.61 -0.59 -12.73
C LYS A 174 -4.73 0.31 -13.62
N VAL A 175 -3.41 0.07 -13.57
CA VAL A 175 -2.40 0.81 -14.35
C VAL A 175 -1.28 -0.12 -14.80
#